data_f6f5a8fbccf2f10ceb2ef34526e55a83
#
_entry.id   f6f5a8fbccf2f10ceb2ef34526e55a83
#
_cell.length_a   1.000
_cell.length_b   1.000
_cell.length_c   1.000
_cell.angle_alpha   90.00
_cell.angle_beta   90.00
_cell.angle_gamma   90.00
#
_symmetry.space_group_name_H-M   'P 1'
#
loop_
_entity.id
_entity.type
_entity.pdbx_description
1 polymer ?
#
loop_
_entity_poly.entity_id
_entity_poly.type
_entity_poly.pdbx_seq_one_letter_code
_entity_poly.pdbx_strand_id
1 'polypeptide(L)'
;MEYVTTDPEIDGLGAMLADLVRANIAAHPERAKLLENVSGTINVKAIDAGVAVGLEFAANRFNVFAKPFRRAGLEIITDSGTLMELTAVPLWKGQPDVRTPEGRTVLRKMVRRDLRIKGAVAHPMLLNRLQRLLSAV
;
A
#
# COMPACT_ATOMS: atom_id res chain seq x y z
N MET A 1 -2.19 20.62 -6.85
CA MET A 1 -1.52 19.61 -7.68
C MET A 1 -2.07 18.22 -7.35
N GLU A 2 -2.39 17.45 -8.35
CA GLU A 2 -2.95 16.11 -8.17
C GLU A 2 -1.82 15.10 -8.01
N TYR A 3 -1.69 14.49 -6.83
CA TYR A 3 -0.68 13.46 -6.57
C TYR A 3 -1.18 12.05 -6.82
N VAL A 4 -2.49 11.85 -6.81
CA VAL A 4 -3.12 10.55 -6.97
C VAL A 4 -4.00 10.57 -8.20
N THR A 5 -3.78 9.62 -9.10
CA THR A 5 -4.63 9.44 -10.28
C THR A 5 -5.31 8.08 -10.21
N THR A 6 -6.51 8.00 -10.75
CA THR A 6 -7.28 6.76 -10.76
C THR A 6 -7.78 6.47 -12.16
N ASP A 7 -7.90 5.16 -12.45
CA ASP A 7 -8.60 4.65 -13.61
C ASP A 7 -10.06 5.10 -13.55
N PRO A 8 -10.70 5.51 -14.66
CA PRO A 8 -12.13 5.86 -14.65
C PRO A 8 -13.06 4.75 -14.17
N GLU A 9 -12.64 3.49 -14.27
CA GLU A 9 -13.44 2.34 -13.84
C GLU A 9 -13.19 1.96 -12.38
N ILE A 10 -12.41 2.77 -11.64
CA ILE A 10 -12.01 2.42 -10.28
C ILE A 10 -13.22 2.41 -9.33
N ASP A 11 -13.30 1.35 -8.51
CA ASP A 11 -14.30 1.22 -7.46
C ASP A 11 -13.73 0.32 -6.35
N GLY A 12 -14.53 0.09 -5.31
CA GLY A 12 -14.18 -0.84 -4.24
C GLY A 12 -12.81 -0.59 -3.64
N LEU A 13 -11.97 -1.62 -3.63
CA LEU A 13 -10.63 -1.58 -3.02
C LEU A 13 -9.76 -0.48 -3.61
N GLY A 14 -9.75 -0.34 -4.93
CA GLY A 14 -8.93 0.67 -5.59
C GLY A 14 -9.34 2.07 -5.20
N ALA A 15 -10.63 2.35 -5.18
CA ALA A 15 -11.16 3.66 -4.77
C ALA A 15 -10.80 3.95 -3.31
N MET A 16 -10.93 2.95 -2.44
CA MET A 16 -10.58 3.09 -1.02
C MET A 16 -9.10 3.45 -0.85
N LEU A 17 -8.20 2.75 -1.53
CA LEU A 17 -6.77 3.02 -1.43
C LEU A 17 -6.42 4.40 -1.97
N ALA A 18 -7.01 4.81 -3.09
CA ALA A 18 -6.80 6.14 -3.65
C ALA A 18 -7.24 7.23 -2.69
N ASP A 19 -8.42 7.10 -2.10
CA ASP A 19 -8.97 8.07 -1.16
C ASP A 19 -8.12 8.14 0.12
N LEU A 20 -7.64 6.98 0.59
CA LEU A 20 -6.78 6.92 1.77
C LEU A 20 -5.47 7.69 1.53
N VAL A 21 -4.81 7.47 0.39
CA VAL A 21 -3.56 8.18 0.06
C VAL A 21 -3.83 9.68 -0.09
N ARG A 22 -4.92 10.08 -0.74
CA ARG A 22 -5.29 11.49 -0.84
C ARG A 22 -5.47 12.13 0.53
N ALA A 23 -6.20 11.45 1.42
CA ALA A 23 -6.44 11.95 2.77
C ALA A 23 -5.14 12.05 3.58
N ASN A 24 -4.27 11.05 3.45
CA ASN A 24 -2.99 11.03 4.16
C ASN A 24 -2.06 12.15 3.70
N ILE A 25 -2.01 12.44 2.41
CA ILE A 25 -1.21 13.56 1.88
C ILE A 25 -1.82 14.90 2.30
N ALA A 26 -3.15 15.00 2.32
CA ALA A 26 -3.81 16.23 2.78
C ALA A 26 -3.54 16.52 4.26
N ALA A 27 -3.55 15.47 5.10
CA ALA A 27 -3.27 15.60 6.52
C ALA A 27 -1.78 15.81 6.82
N HIS A 28 -0.91 15.25 5.98
CA HIS A 28 0.55 15.29 6.12
C HIS A 28 1.19 15.66 4.78
N PRO A 29 1.19 16.95 4.40
CA PRO A 29 1.68 17.38 3.07
C PRO A 29 3.10 16.97 2.74
N GLU A 30 3.95 16.76 3.75
CA GLU A 30 5.31 16.28 3.58
C GLU A 30 5.39 14.89 2.96
N ARG A 31 4.32 14.11 3.03
CA ARG A 31 4.27 12.77 2.43
C ARG A 31 4.27 12.79 0.90
N ALA A 32 3.96 13.93 0.28
CA ALA A 32 4.11 14.07 -1.16
C ALA A 32 5.54 13.80 -1.63
N LYS A 33 6.53 14.01 -0.78
CA LYS A 33 7.94 13.71 -1.08
C LYS A 33 8.19 12.22 -1.25
N LEU A 34 7.33 11.37 -0.69
CA LEU A 34 7.44 9.91 -0.85
C LEU A 34 7.20 9.48 -2.30
N LEU A 35 6.61 10.34 -3.12
CA LEU A 35 6.37 10.08 -4.53
C LEU A 35 7.54 10.47 -5.42
N GLU A 36 8.54 11.16 -4.87
CA GLU A 36 9.68 11.63 -5.63
C GLU A 36 10.73 10.55 -5.79
N ASN A 37 11.35 10.48 -6.97
CA ASN A 37 12.47 9.58 -7.26
C ASN A 37 12.17 8.11 -6.98
N VAL A 38 10.91 7.71 -7.16
CA VAL A 38 10.50 6.32 -7.02
C VAL A 38 9.65 5.93 -8.23
N SER A 39 9.88 4.72 -8.72
CA SER A 39 9.06 4.12 -9.76
C SER A 39 8.92 2.63 -9.49
N GLY A 40 7.78 2.08 -9.87
CA GLY A 40 7.54 0.65 -9.71
C GLY A 40 6.05 0.34 -9.69
N THR A 41 5.75 -0.93 -9.80
CA THR A 41 4.38 -1.44 -9.86
C THR A 41 4.13 -2.41 -8.72
N ILE A 42 2.90 -2.38 -8.21
CA ILE A 42 2.48 -3.17 -7.07
C ILE A 42 1.09 -3.73 -7.37
N ASN A 43 0.90 -5.02 -7.12
CA ASN A 43 -0.43 -5.61 -7.10
C ASN A 43 -0.86 -5.83 -5.66
N VAL A 44 -2.09 -5.46 -5.33
CA VAL A 44 -2.71 -5.72 -4.03
C VAL A 44 -3.91 -6.62 -4.25
N LYS A 45 -3.91 -7.78 -3.59
CA LYS A 45 -4.97 -8.78 -3.69
C LYS A 45 -5.62 -8.97 -2.32
N ALA A 46 -6.93 -8.78 -2.26
CA ALA A 46 -7.76 -9.12 -1.10
C ALA A 46 -8.48 -10.43 -1.41
N ILE A 47 -7.99 -11.53 -0.87
CA ILE A 47 -8.42 -12.90 -1.24
C ILE A 47 -9.88 -13.13 -0.88
N ASP A 48 -10.29 -12.70 0.31
CA ASP A 48 -11.66 -12.89 0.82
C ASP A 48 -12.71 -12.16 -0.01
N ALA A 49 -12.32 -11.00 -0.57
CA ALA A 49 -13.22 -10.21 -1.41
C ALA A 49 -13.12 -10.58 -2.89
N GLY A 50 -12.14 -11.40 -3.28
CA GLY A 50 -11.93 -11.79 -4.67
C GLY A 50 -11.52 -10.63 -5.57
N VAL A 51 -10.85 -9.60 -5.04
CA VAL A 51 -10.48 -8.41 -5.79
C VAL A 51 -8.96 -8.23 -5.79
N ALA A 52 -8.47 -7.63 -6.88
CA ALA A 52 -7.07 -7.25 -7.01
C ALA A 52 -6.99 -5.93 -7.78
N VAL A 53 -6.05 -5.08 -7.39
CA VAL A 53 -5.82 -3.78 -8.03
C VAL A 53 -4.35 -3.60 -8.32
N GLY A 54 -4.05 -2.71 -9.28
CA GLY A 54 -2.68 -2.30 -9.59
C GLY A 54 -2.39 -0.92 -9.03
N LEU A 55 -1.21 -0.77 -8.43
CA LEU A 55 -0.70 0.50 -7.95
C LEU A 55 0.61 0.80 -8.66
N GLU A 56 0.85 2.06 -8.99
CA GLU A 56 2.08 2.46 -9.67
C GLU A 56 2.63 3.75 -9.10
N PHE A 57 3.93 3.76 -8.85
CA PHE A 57 4.68 5.00 -8.64
C PHE A 57 5.34 5.38 -9.95
N ALA A 58 4.93 6.50 -10.53
CA ALA A 58 5.52 7.00 -11.77
C ALA A 58 5.29 8.50 -11.89
N ALA A 59 6.27 9.22 -12.43
CA ALA A 59 6.17 10.66 -12.70
C ALA A 59 5.78 11.49 -11.46
N ASN A 60 6.30 11.12 -10.29
CA ASN A 60 6.02 11.75 -9.00
C ASN A 60 4.53 11.68 -8.62
N ARG A 61 3.86 10.63 -9.04
CA ARG A 61 2.45 10.40 -8.77
C ARG A 61 2.21 8.97 -8.30
N PHE A 62 1.08 8.79 -7.64
CA PHE A 62 0.57 7.48 -7.23
C PHE A 62 -0.66 7.18 -8.08
N ASN A 63 -0.54 6.17 -8.94
CA ASN A 63 -1.59 5.81 -9.90
C ASN A 63 -2.27 4.53 -9.45
N VAL A 64 -3.60 4.52 -9.44
CA VAL A 64 -4.40 3.36 -9.03
C VAL A 64 -5.21 2.86 -10.23
N PHE A 65 -5.06 1.58 -10.55
CA PHE A 65 -5.72 0.92 -11.67
C PHE A 65 -6.72 -0.11 -11.19
N ALA A 66 -7.85 -0.21 -11.88
CA ALA A 66 -8.92 -1.14 -11.53
C ALA A 66 -8.50 -2.60 -11.65
N LYS A 67 -7.49 -2.90 -12.46
CA LYS A 67 -7.00 -4.26 -12.68
C LYS A 67 -5.54 -4.38 -12.29
N PRO A 68 -5.11 -5.56 -11.79
CA PRO A 68 -3.72 -5.77 -11.45
C PRO A 68 -2.84 -5.81 -12.71
N PHE A 69 -1.56 -5.49 -12.53
CA PHE A 69 -0.58 -5.65 -13.58
C PHE A 69 -0.29 -7.12 -13.84
N ARG A 70 0.03 -7.45 -15.08
CA ARG A 70 0.43 -8.82 -15.41
C ARG A 70 1.68 -9.25 -14.66
N ARG A 71 2.63 -8.30 -14.49
CA ARG A 71 3.84 -8.49 -13.69
C ARG A 71 4.07 -7.23 -12.89
N ALA A 72 4.17 -7.37 -11.59
CA ALA A 72 4.45 -6.27 -10.68
C ALA A 72 5.75 -6.55 -9.93
N GLY A 73 6.46 -5.47 -9.57
CA GLY A 73 7.66 -5.59 -8.74
C GLY A 73 7.34 -6.07 -7.34
N LEU A 74 6.19 -5.67 -6.79
CA LEU A 74 5.67 -6.14 -5.51
C LEU A 74 4.29 -6.75 -5.69
N GLU A 75 4.01 -7.80 -4.91
CA GLU A 75 2.65 -8.32 -4.76
C GLU A 75 2.33 -8.44 -3.28
N ILE A 76 1.23 -7.84 -2.88
CA ILE A 76 0.69 -7.93 -1.53
C ILE A 76 -0.57 -8.77 -1.60
N ILE A 77 -0.56 -9.91 -0.94
CA ILE A 77 -1.68 -10.85 -0.94
C ILE A 77 -2.14 -11.02 0.50
N THR A 78 -3.36 -10.65 0.77
CA THR A 78 -3.90 -10.68 2.12
C THR A 78 -5.43 -10.74 2.10
N ASP A 79 -6.05 -10.65 3.27
CA ASP A 79 -7.49 -10.44 3.38
C ASP A 79 -7.80 -8.95 3.64
N SER A 80 -9.08 -8.58 3.46
CA SER A 80 -9.51 -7.18 3.60
C SER A 80 -9.28 -6.65 5.01
N GLY A 81 -9.51 -7.48 6.04
CA GLY A 81 -9.31 -7.07 7.43
C GLY A 81 -7.85 -6.77 7.74
N THR A 82 -6.93 -7.62 7.29
CA THR A 82 -5.49 -7.40 7.46
C THR A 82 -5.03 -6.14 6.73
N LEU A 83 -5.56 -5.91 5.52
CA LEU A 83 -5.22 -4.71 4.76
C LEU A 83 -5.62 -3.45 5.51
N MET A 84 -6.81 -3.43 6.11
CA MET A 84 -7.25 -2.31 6.93
C MET A 84 -6.37 -2.12 8.17
N GLU A 85 -5.95 -3.19 8.82
CA GLU A 85 -5.03 -3.13 9.96
C GLU A 85 -3.68 -2.54 9.56
N LEU A 86 -3.17 -2.88 8.37
CA LEU A 86 -1.89 -2.34 7.88
C LEU A 86 -1.92 -0.81 7.77
N THR A 87 -3.07 -0.23 7.43
CA THR A 87 -3.20 1.22 7.30
C THR A 87 -3.22 1.93 8.65
N ALA A 88 -3.54 1.21 9.72
CA ALA A 88 -3.63 1.75 11.07
C ALA A 88 -2.38 1.49 11.93
N VAL A 89 -1.41 0.71 11.43
CA VAL A 89 -0.23 0.32 12.20
C VAL A 89 0.75 1.49 12.32
N PRO A 90 1.20 1.84 13.53
CA PRO A 90 2.28 2.80 13.70
C PRO A 90 3.57 2.28 13.06
N LEU A 91 4.32 3.19 12.42
CA LEU A 91 5.57 2.85 11.75
C LEU A 91 6.76 3.30 12.57
N TRP A 92 7.80 2.47 12.55
CA TRP A 92 9.11 2.80 13.08
C TRP A 92 10.14 2.49 12.00
N LYS A 93 10.83 3.53 11.50
CA LYS A 93 11.75 3.43 10.36
C LYS A 93 11.12 2.81 9.12
N GLY A 94 9.83 3.08 8.89
CA GLY A 94 9.10 2.58 7.73
C GLY A 94 8.65 1.12 7.84
N GLN A 95 8.82 0.49 9.00
CA GLN A 95 8.38 -0.88 9.26
C GLN A 95 7.29 -0.89 10.33
N PRO A 96 6.42 -1.92 10.38
CA PRO A 96 5.48 -2.04 11.47
C PRO A 96 6.21 -2.01 12.81
N ASP A 97 5.73 -1.16 13.73
CA ASP A 97 6.37 -1.02 15.04
C ASP A 97 5.96 -2.18 15.95
N VAL A 98 6.87 -3.15 16.10
CA VAL A 98 6.64 -4.35 16.92
C VAL A 98 6.54 -4.05 18.42
N ARG A 99 6.83 -2.81 18.82
CA ARG A 99 6.63 -2.38 20.21
C ARG A 99 5.16 -2.10 20.52
N THR A 100 4.31 -1.98 19.49
CA THR A 100 2.87 -1.78 19.66
C THR A 100 2.12 -3.09 19.47
N PRO A 101 0.94 -3.24 20.12
CA PRO A 101 0.09 -4.43 19.89
C PRO A 101 -0.31 -4.59 18.42
N GLU A 102 -0.58 -3.49 17.73
CA GLU A 102 -0.97 -3.48 16.32
C GLU A 102 0.17 -4.01 15.43
N GLY A 103 1.39 -3.55 15.66
CA GLY A 103 2.57 -4.01 14.92
C GLY A 103 2.86 -5.49 15.16
N ARG A 104 2.69 -5.97 16.40
CA ARG A 104 2.85 -7.39 16.72
C ARG A 104 1.77 -8.25 16.04
N THR A 105 0.55 -7.75 15.95
CA THR A 105 -0.53 -8.44 15.26
C THR A 105 -0.21 -8.63 13.77
N VAL A 106 0.29 -7.60 13.12
CA VAL A 106 0.72 -7.66 11.71
C VAL A 106 1.84 -8.68 11.55
N LEU A 107 2.87 -8.63 12.41
CA LEU A 107 3.97 -9.58 12.35
C LEU A 107 3.49 -11.03 12.51
N ARG A 108 2.56 -11.26 13.43
CA ARG A 108 1.97 -12.60 13.64
C ARG A 108 1.25 -13.08 12.39
N LYS A 109 0.50 -12.20 11.71
CA LYS A 109 -0.20 -12.56 10.47
C LYS A 109 0.77 -12.88 9.34
N MET A 110 1.89 -12.18 9.25
CA MET A 110 2.93 -12.50 8.28
C MET A 110 3.50 -13.90 8.53
N VAL A 111 3.77 -14.24 9.79
CA VAL A 111 4.27 -15.57 10.17
C VAL A 111 3.25 -16.66 9.84
N ARG A 112 1.97 -16.40 10.03
CA ARG A 112 0.88 -17.33 9.72
C ARG A 112 0.50 -17.37 8.23
N ARG A 113 1.16 -16.55 7.41
CA ARG A 113 0.87 -16.40 5.99
C ARG A 113 -0.51 -15.82 5.65
N ASP A 114 -1.15 -15.13 6.60
CA ASP A 114 -2.35 -14.34 6.33
C ASP A 114 -2.02 -13.09 5.52
N LEU A 115 -0.75 -12.71 5.51
CA LEU A 115 -0.20 -11.62 4.72
C LEU A 115 1.05 -12.12 3.99
N ARG A 116 1.04 -12.06 2.67
CA ARG A 116 2.18 -12.40 1.83
C ARG A 116 2.63 -11.18 1.06
N ILE A 117 3.92 -10.92 1.09
CA ILE A 117 4.52 -9.84 0.31
C ILE A 117 5.63 -10.46 -0.55
N LYS A 118 5.41 -10.45 -1.86
CA LYS A 118 6.38 -10.95 -2.83
C LYS A 118 7.16 -9.78 -3.42
N GLY A 119 8.46 -9.94 -3.59
CA GLY A 119 9.32 -8.92 -4.18
C GLY A 119 9.90 -7.92 -3.19
N ALA A 120 9.62 -8.04 -1.90
CA ALA A 120 10.10 -7.10 -0.88
C ALA A 120 11.63 -7.05 -0.79
N VAL A 121 12.30 -8.17 -1.00
CA VAL A 121 13.78 -8.25 -0.96
C VAL A 121 14.40 -7.47 -2.13
N ALA A 122 13.80 -7.59 -3.32
CA ALA A 122 14.28 -6.89 -4.50
C ALA A 122 13.85 -5.42 -4.55
N HIS A 123 12.75 -5.07 -3.89
CA HIS A 123 12.16 -3.72 -3.94
C HIS A 123 11.82 -3.19 -2.55
N PRO A 124 12.80 -3.11 -1.62
CA PRO A 124 12.52 -2.68 -0.25
C PRO A 124 12.08 -1.21 -0.16
N MET A 125 12.63 -0.35 -1.00
CA MET A 125 12.27 1.07 -1.01
C MET A 125 10.82 1.26 -1.48
N LEU A 126 10.40 0.51 -2.48
CA LEU A 126 9.03 0.58 -3.00
C LEU A 126 8.01 0.20 -1.92
N LEU A 127 8.27 -0.89 -1.20
CA LEU A 127 7.44 -1.33 -0.09
C LEU A 127 7.41 -0.29 1.04
N ASN A 128 8.56 0.25 1.39
CA ASN A 128 8.67 1.28 2.43
C ASN A 128 7.83 2.53 2.09
N ARG A 129 7.94 3.01 0.85
CA ARG A 129 7.19 4.16 0.37
C ARG A 129 5.68 3.91 0.41
N LEU A 130 5.26 2.73 -0.03
CA LEU A 130 3.85 2.34 -0.02
C LEU A 130 3.30 2.32 1.41
N GLN A 131 4.00 1.67 2.33
CA GLN A 131 3.57 1.60 3.72
C GLN A 131 3.40 2.98 4.34
N ARG A 132 4.34 3.89 4.08
CA ARG A 132 4.27 5.27 4.60
C ARG A 132 3.11 6.05 4.01
N LEU A 133 2.81 5.84 2.73
CA LEU A 133 1.67 6.51 2.09
C LEU A 133 0.33 6.01 2.62
N LEU A 134 0.23 4.72 2.91
CA LEU A 134 -1.01 4.10 3.38
C LEU A 134 -1.25 4.28 4.87
N SER A 135 -0.23 4.56 5.65
CA SER A 135 -0.37 4.68 7.10
C SER A 135 -1.19 5.92 7.48
N ALA A 136 -2.26 5.71 8.25
CA ALA A 136 -3.10 6.79 8.76
C ALA A 136 -2.52 7.47 10.02
N VAL A 137 -1.43 6.96 10.54
CA VAL A 137 -0.80 7.46 11.78
C VAL A 137 0.64 7.87 11.56
#